data_8b8c277a27f1a2179ae684759d591d7c
#
_entry.id   8b8c277a27f1a2179ae684759d591d7c
#
_cell.length_a   1.000
_cell.length_b   1.000
_cell.length_c   1.000
_cell.angle_alpha   90.00
_cell.angle_beta   90.00
_cell.angle_gamma   90.00
#
_symmetry.space_group_name_H-M   'P 1'
#
loop_
_entity.id
_entity.type
_entity.pdbx_description
1 polymer ?
#
loop_
_entity_poly.entity_id
_entity_poly.type
_entity_poly.pdbx_seq_one_letter_code
_entity_poly.pdbx_strand_id
1 'polypeptide(L)'
;MKDGIYRVVFESSLPSFGEGIVVISDGKVHGGDIGFVCRGRLARPVMELSISQYDNELPSVLGMEGNYDLVLKYEKTGDNEYYFTGYVKGDESRVITANAVFITGLLPS
;
A
#
# COMPACT_ATOMS: atom_id res chain seq x y z
N MET A 1 12.15 1.13 5.39
CA MET A 1 11.19 1.88 6.21
C MET A 1 11.33 1.48 7.67
N LYS A 2 11.31 2.45 8.55
CA LYS A 2 11.34 2.16 9.99
C LYS A 2 9.99 1.65 10.47
N ASP A 3 9.99 0.89 11.56
CA ASP A 3 8.77 0.43 12.19
C ASP A 3 7.90 1.62 12.62
N GLY A 4 6.61 1.49 12.44
CA GLY A 4 5.67 2.52 12.83
C GLY A 4 4.36 2.45 12.08
N ILE A 5 3.54 3.47 12.31
CA ILE A 5 2.24 3.63 11.69
C ILE A 5 2.32 4.77 10.69
N TYR A 6 1.86 4.51 9.47
CA TYR A 6 1.94 5.42 8.34
C TYR A 6 0.56 5.71 7.77
N ARG A 7 0.35 6.96 7.37
CA ARG A 7 -0.80 7.32 6.55
C ARG A 7 -0.37 7.17 5.09
N VAL A 8 -1.20 6.52 4.30
CA VAL A 8 -0.92 6.28 2.89
C VAL A 8 -2.01 6.90 2.04
N VAL A 9 -1.62 7.72 1.07
CA VAL A 9 -2.52 8.26 0.06
C VAL A 9 -2.11 7.65 -1.26
N PHE A 10 -3.06 7.02 -1.95
CA PHE A 10 -2.75 6.31 -3.17
C PHE A 10 -3.66 6.74 -4.32
N GLU A 11 -3.11 6.65 -5.53
CA GLU A 11 -3.77 6.99 -6.79
C GLU A 11 -3.51 5.88 -7.80
N SER A 12 -4.42 5.71 -8.74
CA SER A 12 -4.27 4.71 -9.79
C SER A 12 -4.35 5.35 -11.17
N SER A 13 -4.11 4.53 -12.22
CA SER A 13 -4.29 4.95 -13.61
C SER A 13 -5.73 5.32 -13.95
N LEU A 14 -6.70 4.87 -13.14
CA LEU A 14 -8.07 5.38 -13.21
C LEU A 14 -8.12 6.71 -12.44
N PRO A 15 -9.01 7.64 -12.78
CA PRO A 15 -9.10 8.93 -12.09
C PRO A 15 -9.73 8.79 -10.70
N SER A 16 -9.07 8.06 -9.82
CA SER A 16 -9.54 7.81 -8.48
C SER A 16 -8.35 7.80 -7.52
N PHE A 17 -8.63 8.15 -6.26
CA PHE A 17 -7.63 8.11 -5.20
C PHE A 17 -8.28 7.57 -3.94
N GLY A 18 -7.43 7.15 -3.01
CA GLY A 18 -7.88 6.66 -1.72
C GLY A 18 -6.82 6.91 -0.66
N GLU A 19 -7.17 6.63 0.58
CA GLU A 19 -6.23 6.72 1.69
C GLU A 19 -6.48 5.60 2.69
N GLY A 20 -5.44 5.25 3.42
CA GLY A 20 -5.51 4.21 4.41
C GLY A 20 -4.35 4.32 5.38
N ILE A 21 -4.26 3.33 6.25
CA ILE A 21 -3.23 3.22 7.27
C ILE A 21 -2.45 1.94 7.02
N VAL A 22 -1.12 2.01 7.13
CA VAL A 22 -0.29 0.82 7.14
C VAL A 22 0.61 0.82 8.36
N VAL A 23 0.86 -0.36 8.88
CA VAL A 23 1.77 -0.60 9.99
C VAL A 23 2.98 -1.34 9.45
N ILE A 24 4.17 -0.80 9.68
CA ILE A 24 5.43 -1.47 9.36
C ILE A 24 5.99 -2.02 10.65
N SER A 25 6.23 -3.32 10.69
CA SER A 25 6.76 -4.02 11.85
C SER A 25 7.68 -5.14 11.38
N ASP A 26 8.98 -5.00 11.68
CA ASP A 26 9.99 -6.00 11.34
C ASP A 26 9.96 -6.36 9.85
N GLY A 27 9.92 -5.34 8.99
CA GLY A 27 9.90 -5.52 7.53
C GLY A 27 8.58 -6.01 6.97
N LYS A 28 7.55 -6.17 7.81
CA LYS A 28 6.23 -6.61 7.39
C LYS A 28 5.30 -5.42 7.25
N VAL A 29 4.44 -5.47 6.25
CA VAL A 29 3.45 -4.43 5.95
C VAL A 29 2.07 -4.99 6.23
N HIS A 30 1.34 -4.34 7.12
CA HIS A 30 -0.04 -4.68 7.43
C HIS A 30 -0.88 -3.40 7.42
N GLY A 31 -1.97 -3.40 6.70
CA GLY A 31 -2.80 -2.20 6.69
C GLY A 31 -4.07 -2.35 5.91
N GLY A 32 -4.63 -1.22 5.54
CA GLY A 32 -5.85 -1.21 4.75
C GLY A 32 -6.63 0.08 4.88
N ASP A 33 -7.83 0.02 4.35
CA ASP A 33 -8.83 1.06 4.44
C ASP A 33 -10.18 0.44 4.80
N ILE A 34 -11.26 1.16 4.54
CA ILE A 34 -12.60 0.71 4.95
C ILE A 34 -13.15 -0.46 4.11
N GLY A 35 -12.49 -0.85 3.04
CA GLY A 35 -12.97 -1.92 2.16
C GLY A 35 -11.95 -3.01 1.86
N PHE A 36 -10.67 -2.73 2.12
CA PHE A 36 -9.58 -3.60 1.72
C PHE A 36 -8.53 -3.70 2.83
N VAL A 37 -7.88 -4.87 2.89
CA VAL A 37 -6.68 -5.04 3.71
C VAL A 37 -5.50 -5.34 2.81
N CYS A 38 -4.31 -4.90 3.21
CA CYS A 38 -3.08 -5.19 2.49
C CYS A 38 -2.07 -5.84 3.42
N ARG A 39 -1.32 -6.78 2.88
CA ARG A 39 -0.27 -7.49 3.61
C ARG A 39 0.88 -7.81 2.68
N GLY A 40 2.09 -7.65 3.17
CA GLY A 40 3.28 -7.99 2.39
C GLY A 40 4.53 -7.84 3.22
N ARG A 41 5.67 -7.97 2.54
CA ARG A 41 6.99 -7.79 3.14
C ARG A 41 7.76 -6.78 2.33
N LEU A 42 8.46 -5.90 3.03
CA LEU A 42 9.38 -4.97 2.37
C LEU A 42 10.49 -5.77 1.69
N ALA A 43 10.77 -5.46 0.45
CA ALA A 43 11.82 -6.09 -0.33
C ALA A 43 12.32 -5.13 -1.41
N ARG A 44 13.55 -5.32 -1.83
CA ARG A 44 14.16 -4.56 -2.90
C ARG A 44 14.80 -5.52 -3.92
N PRO A 45 14.82 -5.20 -5.19
CA PRO A 45 14.37 -3.95 -5.83
C PRO A 45 12.85 -3.84 -5.97
N VAL A 46 12.11 -4.93 -5.82
CA VAL A 46 10.65 -4.92 -5.88
C VAL A 46 10.07 -5.71 -4.72
N MET A 47 8.89 -5.30 -4.29
CA MET A 47 8.12 -6.02 -3.29
C MET A 47 6.77 -6.39 -3.86
N GLU A 48 6.12 -7.37 -3.25
CA GLU A 48 4.74 -7.73 -3.56
C GLU A 48 3.85 -7.43 -2.36
N LEU A 49 2.68 -6.88 -2.64
CA LEU A 49 1.70 -6.54 -1.62
C LEU A 49 0.37 -7.17 -2.01
N SER A 50 -0.15 -8.02 -1.14
CA SER A 50 -1.45 -8.68 -1.37
C SER A 50 -2.58 -7.79 -0.90
N ILE A 51 -3.56 -7.58 -1.76
CA ILE A 51 -4.75 -6.78 -1.48
C ILE A 51 -5.95 -7.71 -1.42
N SER A 52 -6.69 -7.64 -0.33
CA SER A 52 -7.88 -8.46 -0.13
C SER A 52 -9.08 -7.59 0.21
N GLN A 53 -10.14 -7.74 -0.55
CA GLN A 53 -11.38 -7.02 -0.32
C GLN A 53 -12.18 -7.73 0.77
N TYR A 54 -12.57 -7.00 1.81
CA TYR A 54 -13.43 -7.54 2.87
C TYR A 54 -14.82 -6.90 2.89
N ASP A 55 -15.02 -5.81 2.14
CA ASP A 55 -16.32 -5.16 1.96
C ASP A 55 -16.58 -5.03 0.46
N ASN A 56 -17.48 -5.87 -0.05
CA ASN A 56 -17.80 -5.93 -1.47
C ASN A 56 -18.64 -4.75 -1.97
N GLU A 57 -19.15 -3.93 -1.07
CA GLU A 57 -19.96 -2.76 -1.44
C GLU A 57 -19.11 -1.57 -1.84
N LEU A 58 -17.79 -1.58 -1.50
CA LEU A 58 -16.87 -0.50 -1.79
C LEU A 58 -15.98 -0.86 -2.97
N PRO A 59 -15.93 -0.02 -4.03
CA PRO A 59 -15.08 -0.29 -5.17
C PRO A 59 -13.61 -0.08 -4.84
N SER A 60 -12.75 -0.87 -5.48
CA SER A 60 -11.31 -0.67 -5.43
C SER A 60 -10.93 0.60 -6.20
N VAL A 61 -9.89 1.29 -5.74
CA VAL A 61 -9.30 2.42 -6.46
C VAL A 61 -8.81 2.02 -7.86
N LEU A 62 -8.45 0.75 -8.04
CA LEU A 62 -8.03 0.19 -9.32
C LEU A 62 -9.18 -0.38 -10.15
N GLY A 63 -10.43 -0.27 -9.67
CA GLY A 63 -11.60 -0.80 -10.37
C GLY A 63 -11.65 -2.32 -10.38
N MET A 64 -10.93 -2.98 -9.48
CA MET A 64 -10.90 -4.44 -9.37
C MET A 64 -11.70 -4.90 -8.16
N GLU A 65 -12.23 -6.11 -8.27
CA GLU A 65 -12.94 -6.77 -7.18
C GLU A 65 -12.13 -7.96 -6.70
N GLY A 66 -12.35 -8.34 -5.43
CA GLY A 66 -11.73 -9.52 -4.86
C GLY A 66 -10.30 -9.30 -4.44
N ASN A 67 -9.45 -10.28 -4.71
CA ASN A 67 -8.06 -10.29 -4.27
C ASN A 67 -7.12 -10.12 -5.45
N TYR A 68 -6.05 -9.35 -5.25
CA TYR A 68 -5.00 -9.19 -6.25
C TYR A 68 -3.70 -8.80 -5.57
N ASP A 69 -2.61 -8.93 -6.31
CA ASP A 69 -1.29 -8.57 -5.82
C ASP A 69 -0.76 -7.36 -6.58
N LEU A 70 -0.02 -6.52 -5.87
CA LEU A 70 0.69 -5.39 -6.45
C LEU A 70 2.18 -5.69 -6.46
N VAL A 71 2.85 -5.31 -7.53
CA VAL A 71 4.31 -5.32 -7.63
C VAL A 71 4.76 -3.88 -7.51
N LEU A 72 5.53 -3.57 -6.48
CA LEU A 72 5.85 -2.19 -6.12
C LEU A 72 7.35 -1.98 -5.96
N LYS A 73 7.78 -0.76 -6.29
CA LYS A 73 9.09 -0.22 -5.90
C LYS A 73 8.83 0.94 -4.96
N TYR A 74 9.75 1.17 -4.04
CA TYR A 74 9.61 2.30 -3.13
C TYR A 74 10.95 2.99 -2.89
N GLU A 75 10.87 4.29 -2.57
CA GLU A 75 12.03 5.08 -2.25
C GLU A 75 11.69 6.08 -1.16
N LYS A 76 12.68 6.49 -0.40
CA LYS A 76 12.54 7.52 0.62
C LYS A 76 12.59 8.88 -0.07
N THR A 77 11.56 9.69 0.12
CA THR A 77 11.43 11.01 -0.50
C THR A 77 11.62 12.16 0.48
N GLY A 78 11.64 11.86 1.77
CA GLY A 78 11.87 12.82 2.84
C GLY A 78 12.17 12.08 4.13
N ASP A 79 12.36 12.80 5.24
CA ASP A 79 12.74 12.17 6.51
C ASP A 79 11.73 11.14 7.00
N ASN A 80 10.45 11.38 6.79
CA ASN A 80 9.37 10.51 7.22
C ASN A 80 8.42 10.17 6.09
N GLU A 81 8.89 10.27 4.84
CA GLU A 81 8.06 10.09 3.67
C GLU A 81 8.67 9.07 2.72
N TYR A 82 7.81 8.26 2.11
CA TYR A 82 8.19 7.24 1.14
C TYR A 82 7.21 7.26 -0.02
N TYR A 83 7.71 6.99 -1.22
CA TYR A 83 6.93 6.97 -2.44
C TYR A 83 6.98 5.58 -3.06
N PHE A 84 5.81 5.06 -3.39
CA PHE A 84 5.63 3.73 -3.97
C PHE A 84 5.08 3.87 -5.38
N THR A 85 5.62 3.09 -6.30
CA THR A 85 5.11 3.00 -7.67
C THR A 85 5.06 1.54 -8.09
N GLY A 86 4.05 1.19 -8.86
CA GLY A 86 3.96 -0.16 -9.36
C GLY A 86 2.70 -0.44 -10.14
N TYR A 87 2.35 -1.70 -10.21
CA TYR A 87 1.27 -2.17 -11.07
C TYR A 87 0.65 -3.44 -10.48
N VAL A 88 -0.51 -3.81 -11.01
CA VAL A 88 -1.17 -5.07 -10.64
C VAL A 88 -0.41 -6.22 -11.29
N LYS A 89 -0.05 -7.23 -10.49
CA LYS A 89 0.62 -8.44 -11.00
C LYS A 89 -0.28 -9.13 -12.01
N GLY A 90 0.26 -9.34 -13.21
CA GLY A 90 -0.50 -9.92 -14.31
C GLY A 90 -1.24 -8.91 -15.18
N ASP A 91 -1.27 -7.63 -14.79
CA ASP A 91 -1.90 -6.57 -15.59
C ASP A 91 -1.13 -5.26 -15.40
N GLU A 92 -0.05 -5.09 -16.15
CA GLU A 92 0.85 -3.94 -16.05
C GLU A 92 0.22 -2.62 -16.51
N SER A 93 -0.94 -2.68 -17.18
CA SER A 93 -1.66 -1.47 -17.58
C SER A 93 -2.36 -0.80 -16.40
N ARG A 94 -2.56 -1.53 -15.30
CA ARG A 94 -3.16 -0.99 -14.08
C ARG A 94 -2.05 -0.58 -13.13
N VAL A 95 -1.73 0.71 -13.14
CA VAL A 95 -0.63 1.27 -12.35
C VAL A 95 -1.17 2.00 -11.12
N ILE A 96 -0.35 2.03 -10.08
CA ILE A 96 -0.68 2.69 -8.83
C ILE A 96 0.55 3.41 -8.29
N THR A 97 0.30 4.56 -7.67
CA THR A 97 1.30 5.30 -6.92
C THR A 97 0.78 5.56 -5.52
N ALA A 98 1.67 5.69 -4.56
CA ALA A 98 1.28 5.95 -3.18
C ALA A 98 2.34 6.75 -2.45
N ASN A 99 1.89 7.63 -1.57
CA ASN A 99 2.75 8.36 -0.64
C ASN A 99 2.46 7.86 0.76
N ALA A 100 3.50 7.44 1.48
CA ALA A 100 3.39 7.01 2.85
C ALA A 100 4.11 8.01 3.75
N VAL A 101 3.40 8.52 4.74
CA VAL A 101 3.93 9.49 5.69
C VAL A 101 3.87 8.90 7.10
N PHE A 102 5.02 8.90 7.77
CA PHE A 102 5.11 8.38 9.13
C PHE A 102 4.27 9.23 10.10
N ILE A 103 3.47 8.56 10.92
CA ILE A 103 2.64 9.21 11.92
C ILE A 103 3.25 9.05 13.30
N THR A 104 3.53 7.82 13.71
CA THR A 104 4.03 7.50 15.05
C THR A 104 4.69 6.13 15.06
N GLY A 105 5.54 5.88 16.06
CA GLY A 105 6.13 4.57 16.27
C GLY A 105 5.15 3.59 16.86
N LEU A 106 5.58 2.33 16.89
CA LEU A 106 4.83 1.26 17.53
C LEU A 106 5.05 1.33 19.05
N LEU A 107 4.10 0.80 19.81
CA LEU A 107 4.30 0.66 21.24
C LEU A 107 5.48 -0.28 21.48
N PRO A 108 6.36 0.04 22.45
CA PRO A 108 7.43 -0.88 22.82
C PRO A 108 6.84 -2.14 23.46
N SER A 109 7.52 -3.23 23.22
CA SER A 109 7.09 -4.53 23.78
C SER A 109 7.29 -4.62 25.28
#